data_86e5367228b26e1dc9e611cd016a27eb
#
_entry.id   86e5367228b26e1dc9e611cd016a27eb
#
_cell.length_a   1.000
_cell.length_b   1.000
_cell.length_c   1.000
_cell.angle_alpha   90.00
_cell.angle_beta   90.00
_cell.angle_gamma   90.00
#
_symmetry.space_group_name_H-M   'P 1'
#
loop_
_entity.id
_entity.type
_entity.pdbx_description
1 polymer ?
#
loop_
_entity_poly.entity_id
_entity_poly.type
_entity_poly.pdbx_seq_one_letter_code
_entity_poly.pdbx_strand_id
1 'polypeptide(L)'
;MTSAFYRGTHGTVLLFDITNYETFANIDKWLKDLSVYTCDHVAKILCGNKSDMPASSRAVSREAAFRFAESRNMSYFETSAKTGDQVQDAFRDLVNRMLDHSDEDSAKKSHHMNLSTSLYLSSEVMGNQSMSAPCSC
;
A
#
# COMPACT_ATOMS: atom_id res chain seq x y z
N MET A 1 -13.24 1.82 7.83
CA MET A 1 -12.14 2.55 8.51
C MET A 1 -12.49 4.03 8.54
N THR A 2 -12.19 4.72 9.62
CA THR A 2 -12.46 6.16 9.73
C THR A 2 -11.41 6.95 8.94
N SER A 3 -11.85 8.01 8.25
CA SER A 3 -11.00 8.92 7.44
C SER A 3 -9.77 9.47 8.17
N ALA A 4 -9.82 9.48 9.50
CA ALA A 4 -8.73 9.95 10.37
C ALA A 4 -7.40 9.18 10.16
N PHE A 5 -7.44 7.89 9.76
CA PHE A 5 -6.24 7.08 9.55
C PHE A 5 -5.51 7.39 8.23
N TYR A 6 -6.19 7.97 7.25
CA TYR A 6 -5.60 8.29 5.96
C TYR A 6 -4.99 9.68 5.90
N ARG A 7 -5.36 10.56 6.85
CA ARG A 7 -4.93 11.95 6.85
C ARG A 7 -3.44 12.08 7.19
N GLY A 8 -2.68 12.71 6.30
CA GLY A 8 -1.24 12.89 6.49
C GLY A 8 -0.40 11.66 6.15
N THR A 9 -0.97 10.67 5.45
CA THR A 9 -0.24 9.50 4.96
C THR A 9 0.65 9.90 3.78
N HIS A 10 1.95 9.63 3.86
CA HIS A 10 2.93 9.86 2.81
C HIS A 10 3.28 8.58 2.04
N GLY A 11 3.10 7.42 2.66
CA GLY A 11 3.35 6.12 2.06
C GLY A 11 2.38 5.05 2.55
N THR A 12 2.05 4.10 1.68
CA THR A 12 1.11 3.01 1.98
C THR A 12 1.64 1.68 1.46
N VAL A 13 1.55 0.66 2.31
CA VAL A 13 1.74 -0.74 1.92
C VAL A 13 0.38 -1.38 1.74
N LEU A 14 0.08 -1.84 0.53
CA LEU A 14 -1.08 -2.66 0.23
C LEU A 14 -0.67 -4.13 0.34
N LEU A 15 -1.29 -4.86 1.27
CA LEU A 15 -0.91 -6.22 1.60
C LEU A 15 -2.03 -7.19 1.25
N PHE A 16 -1.69 -8.30 0.57
CA PHE A 16 -2.59 -9.42 0.32
C PHE A 16 -1.90 -10.76 0.62
N ASP A 17 -2.68 -11.80 0.80
CA ASP A 17 -2.21 -13.18 1.01
C ASP A 17 -2.13 -13.90 -0.34
N ILE A 18 -0.94 -14.34 -0.75
CA ILE A 18 -0.75 -15.06 -2.03
C ILE A 18 -1.52 -16.38 -2.09
N THR A 19 -1.95 -16.92 -0.96
CA THR A 19 -2.73 -18.16 -0.85
C THR A 19 -4.24 -17.92 -0.87
N ASN A 20 -4.68 -16.65 -0.87
CA ASN A 20 -6.09 -16.30 -0.87
C ASN A 20 -6.40 -15.20 -1.90
N TYR A 21 -7.04 -15.61 -3.00
CA TYR A 21 -7.38 -14.71 -4.11
C TYR A 21 -8.32 -13.56 -3.70
N GLU A 22 -9.22 -13.77 -2.75
CA GLU A 22 -10.17 -12.74 -2.31
C GLU A 22 -9.45 -11.54 -1.71
N THR A 23 -8.36 -11.76 -0.98
CA THR A 23 -7.55 -10.67 -0.41
C THR A 23 -6.89 -9.82 -1.50
N PHE A 24 -6.48 -10.43 -2.60
CA PHE A 24 -5.96 -9.73 -3.76
C PHE A 24 -7.06 -8.94 -4.49
N ALA A 25 -8.22 -9.53 -4.70
CA ALA A 25 -9.37 -8.87 -5.32
C ALA A 25 -9.83 -7.62 -4.54
N ASN A 26 -9.68 -7.61 -3.22
CA ASN A 26 -10.02 -6.48 -2.38
C ASN A 26 -9.03 -5.30 -2.48
N ILE A 27 -7.86 -5.46 -3.08
CA ILE A 27 -6.87 -4.37 -3.23
C ILE A 27 -7.45 -3.19 -4.02
N ASP A 28 -8.24 -3.44 -5.06
CA ASP A 28 -8.89 -2.36 -5.82
C ASP A 28 -9.83 -1.50 -4.96
N LYS A 29 -10.52 -2.12 -4.02
CA LYS A 29 -11.38 -1.39 -3.06
C LYS A 29 -10.54 -0.50 -2.15
N TRP A 30 -9.43 -1.02 -1.60
CA TRP A 30 -8.52 -0.25 -0.76
C TRP A 30 -7.87 0.91 -1.52
N LEU A 31 -7.51 0.72 -2.79
CA LEU A 31 -6.98 1.78 -3.63
C LEU A 31 -8.01 2.90 -3.87
N LYS A 32 -9.27 2.54 -4.08
CA LYS A 32 -10.36 3.53 -4.22
C LYS A 32 -10.58 4.30 -2.92
N ASP A 33 -10.64 3.60 -1.78
CA ASP A 33 -10.77 4.25 -0.48
C ASP A 33 -9.58 5.20 -0.23
N LEU A 34 -8.36 4.75 -0.52
CA LEU A 34 -7.16 5.56 -0.38
C LEU A 34 -7.24 6.84 -1.24
N SER A 35 -7.68 6.74 -2.50
CA SER A 35 -7.79 7.89 -3.41
C SER A 35 -8.80 8.94 -2.95
N VAL A 36 -9.79 8.56 -2.15
CA VAL A 36 -10.79 9.49 -1.59
C VAL A 36 -10.21 10.30 -0.43
N TYR A 37 -9.28 9.72 0.35
CA TYR A 37 -8.83 10.29 1.61
C TYR A 37 -7.39 10.80 1.61
N THR A 38 -6.63 10.52 0.53
CA THR A 38 -5.22 10.93 0.41
C THR A 38 -5.00 11.77 -0.84
N CYS A 39 -3.95 12.60 -0.81
CA CYS A 39 -3.49 13.33 -1.99
C CYS A 39 -2.83 12.39 -3.02
N ASP A 40 -2.73 12.82 -4.28
CA ASP A 40 -2.21 12.02 -5.39
C ASP A 40 -0.74 11.59 -5.23
N HIS A 41 0.01 12.25 -4.36
CA HIS A 41 1.45 12.06 -4.13
C HIS A 41 1.82 10.98 -3.10
N VAL A 42 0.86 10.16 -2.64
CA VAL A 42 1.14 9.08 -1.68
C VAL A 42 1.91 7.96 -2.37
N ALA A 43 3.11 7.67 -1.89
CA ALA A 43 3.88 6.51 -2.33
C ALA A 43 3.14 5.20 -2.00
N LYS A 44 3.06 4.28 -2.96
CA LYS A 44 2.32 3.02 -2.81
C LYS A 44 3.18 1.85 -3.24
N ILE A 45 3.19 0.79 -2.44
CA ILE A 45 3.77 -0.51 -2.81
C ILE A 45 2.73 -1.61 -2.58
N LEU A 46 2.83 -2.68 -3.37
CA LEU A 46 2.01 -3.88 -3.25
C LEU A 46 2.87 -5.03 -2.70
N CYS A 47 2.41 -5.69 -1.64
CA CYS A 47 3.09 -6.83 -1.05
C CYS A 47 2.20 -8.08 -1.06
N GLY A 48 2.64 -9.14 -1.72
CA GLY A 48 2.08 -10.48 -1.62
C GLY A 48 2.72 -11.20 -0.43
N ASN A 49 2.01 -11.32 0.67
CA ASN A 49 2.51 -11.95 1.90
C ASN A 49 2.33 -13.48 1.87
N LYS A 50 3.03 -14.15 2.76
CA LYS A 50 3.13 -15.60 2.92
C LYS A 50 3.93 -16.29 1.80
N SER A 51 5.02 -15.63 1.32
CA SER A 51 5.93 -16.21 0.31
C SER A 51 6.59 -17.52 0.77
N ASP A 52 6.59 -17.79 2.09
CA ASP A 52 7.07 -19.04 2.71
C ASP A 52 6.16 -20.25 2.49
N MET A 53 4.94 -20.04 1.97
CA MET A 53 4.00 -21.12 1.71
C MET A 53 4.38 -21.89 0.44
N PRO A 54 4.09 -23.21 0.39
CA PRO A 54 4.41 -24.03 -0.78
C PRO A 54 3.67 -23.55 -2.03
N ALA A 55 4.30 -23.72 -3.19
CA ALA A 55 3.74 -23.28 -4.47
C ALA A 55 2.34 -23.85 -4.76
N SER A 56 2.05 -25.05 -4.25
CA SER A 56 0.73 -25.70 -4.38
C SER A 56 -0.40 -24.96 -3.66
N SER A 57 -0.08 -24.14 -2.66
CA SER A 57 -1.05 -23.34 -1.92
C SER A 57 -1.29 -21.96 -2.53
N ARG A 58 -0.57 -21.60 -3.60
CA ARG A 58 -0.65 -20.30 -4.23
C ARG A 58 -1.96 -20.14 -5.00
N ALA A 59 -2.74 -19.12 -4.66
CA ALA A 59 -3.97 -18.75 -5.35
C ALA A 59 -3.80 -17.54 -6.28
N VAL A 60 -2.76 -16.71 -6.05
CA VAL A 60 -2.45 -15.53 -6.86
C VAL A 60 -1.09 -15.73 -7.53
N SER A 61 -1.05 -15.71 -8.86
CA SER A 61 0.22 -15.82 -9.58
C SER A 61 1.05 -14.55 -9.39
N ARG A 62 2.38 -14.73 -9.29
CA ARG A 62 3.34 -13.62 -9.18
C ARG A 62 3.19 -12.64 -10.33
N GLU A 63 3.01 -13.18 -11.52
CA GLU A 63 2.88 -12.39 -12.74
C GLU A 63 1.61 -11.52 -12.74
N ALA A 64 0.46 -12.07 -12.30
CA ALA A 64 -0.78 -11.30 -12.20
C ALA A 64 -0.64 -10.15 -11.20
N ALA A 65 -0.04 -10.40 -10.04
CA ALA A 65 0.19 -9.38 -9.03
C ALA A 65 1.20 -8.31 -9.49
N PHE A 66 2.25 -8.73 -10.18
CA PHE A 66 3.24 -7.81 -10.75
C PHE A 66 2.61 -6.87 -11.79
N ARG A 67 1.86 -7.42 -12.76
CA ARG A 67 1.16 -6.60 -13.78
C ARG A 67 0.13 -5.66 -13.17
N PHE A 68 -0.56 -6.11 -12.14
CA PHE A 68 -1.49 -5.27 -11.39
C PHE A 68 -0.79 -4.07 -10.75
N ALA A 69 0.34 -4.30 -10.08
CA ALA A 69 1.14 -3.25 -9.46
C ALA A 69 1.72 -2.27 -10.51
N GLU A 70 2.32 -2.82 -11.58
CA GLU A 70 2.90 -2.04 -12.67
C GLU A 70 1.87 -1.11 -13.32
N SER A 71 0.67 -1.60 -13.61
CA SER A 71 -0.41 -0.79 -14.21
C SER A 71 -0.87 0.39 -13.34
N ARG A 72 -0.49 0.41 -12.06
CA ARG A 72 -0.83 1.43 -11.07
C ARG A 72 0.38 2.18 -10.52
N ASN A 73 1.54 2.05 -11.19
CA ASN A 73 2.81 2.67 -10.79
C ASN A 73 3.24 2.31 -9.35
N MET A 74 3.02 1.06 -8.96
CA MET A 74 3.44 0.51 -7.67
C MET A 74 4.58 -0.48 -7.84
N SER A 75 5.53 -0.53 -6.90
CA SER A 75 6.45 -1.66 -6.77
C SER A 75 5.72 -2.88 -6.21
N TYR A 76 6.14 -4.08 -6.63
CA TYR A 76 5.63 -5.34 -6.12
C TYR A 76 6.70 -6.16 -5.44
N PHE A 77 6.41 -6.66 -4.23
CA PHE A 77 7.25 -7.53 -3.44
C PHE A 77 6.48 -8.77 -3.00
N GLU A 78 7.16 -9.92 -2.96
CA GLU A 78 6.64 -11.10 -2.28
C GLU A 78 7.33 -11.25 -0.93
N THR A 79 6.58 -11.08 0.14
CA THR A 79 7.11 -11.00 1.49
C THR A 79 6.64 -12.17 2.34
N SER A 80 7.39 -12.49 3.39
CA SER A 80 6.92 -13.35 4.47
C SER A 80 7.10 -12.65 5.80
N ALA A 81 5.97 -12.34 6.44
CA ALA A 81 6.00 -11.82 7.81
C ALA A 81 6.50 -12.86 8.83
N LYS A 82 6.45 -14.15 8.48
CA LYS A 82 6.92 -15.25 9.32
C LYS A 82 8.44 -15.38 9.31
N THR A 83 9.06 -15.25 8.13
CA THR A 83 10.51 -15.45 7.96
C THR A 83 11.28 -14.13 7.88
N GLY A 84 10.59 -13.02 7.62
CA GLY A 84 11.19 -11.71 7.36
C GLY A 84 11.65 -11.52 5.91
N ASP A 85 11.42 -12.51 5.04
CA ASP A 85 11.86 -12.46 3.64
C ASP A 85 11.28 -11.23 2.91
N GLN A 86 12.16 -10.50 2.22
CA GLN A 86 11.90 -9.26 1.47
C GLN A 86 11.15 -8.13 2.21
N VAL A 87 10.90 -8.25 3.52
CA VAL A 87 10.20 -7.21 4.29
C VAL A 87 11.00 -5.91 4.33
N GLN A 88 12.31 -6.00 4.61
CA GLN A 88 13.17 -4.82 4.66
C GLN A 88 13.30 -4.13 3.30
N ASP A 89 13.38 -4.91 2.22
CA ASP A 89 13.53 -4.35 0.86
C ASP A 89 12.25 -3.63 0.42
N ALA A 90 11.08 -4.18 0.74
CA ALA A 90 9.79 -3.53 0.50
C ALA A 90 9.68 -2.18 1.22
N PHE A 91 10.05 -2.12 2.51
CA PHE A 91 10.03 -0.87 3.26
C PHE A 91 11.07 0.13 2.77
N ARG A 92 12.25 -0.33 2.39
CA ARG A 92 13.30 0.54 1.81
C ARG A 92 12.82 1.18 0.52
N ASP A 93 12.20 0.42 -0.38
CA ASP A 93 11.63 0.96 -1.61
C ASP A 93 10.53 2.00 -1.32
N LEU A 94 9.63 1.71 -0.37
CA LEU A 94 8.60 2.66 0.02
C LEU A 94 9.19 3.98 0.51
N VAL A 95 10.21 3.92 1.39
CA VAL A 95 10.88 5.12 1.91
C VAL A 95 11.55 5.91 0.79
N ASN A 96 12.25 5.25 -0.13
CA ASN A 96 12.88 5.91 -1.27
C ASN A 96 11.83 6.63 -2.13
N ARG A 97 10.72 5.99 -2.46
CA ARG A 97 9.62 6.61 -3.19
C ARG A 97 9.00 7.81 -2.46
N MET A 98 8.90 7.74 -1.13
CA MET A 98 8.42 8.88 -0.33
C MET A 98 9.39 10.06 -0.39
N LEU A 99 10.71 9.79 -0.37
CA LEU A 99 11.74 10.83 -0.47
C LEU A 99 11.76 11.47 -1.87
N ASP A 100 11.66 10.67 -2.94
CA ASP A 100 11.60 11.17 -4.32
C ASP A 100 10.42 12.12 -4.52
N HIS A 101 9.24 11.79 -3.97
CA HIS A 101 8.07 12.68 -4.01
C HIS A 101 8.26 13.96 -3.18
N SER A 102 9.05 13.92 -2.10
CA SER A 102 9.30 15.09 -1.27
C SER A 102 10.22 16.13 -1.93
N ASP A 103 11.12 15.69 -2.79
CA ASP A 103 12.05 16.57 -3.50
C ASP A 103 11.34 17.37 -4.62
N GLU A 104 10.29 16.84 -5.21
CA GLU A 104 9.43 17.57 -6.16
C GLU A 104 8.60 18.67 -5.47
N ASP A 105 8.18 18.44 -4.22
CA ASP A 105 7.44 19.42 -3.43
C ASP A 105 8.36 20.45 -2.73
N SER A 106 9.63 20.13 -2.48
CA SER A 106 10.61 20.99 -1.82
C SER A 106 11.00 22.20 -2.66
N ALA A 107 10.80 22.15 -3.98
CA ALA A 107 10.93 23.31 -4.86
C ALA A 107 9.79 24.33 -4.63
N LYS A 108 8.76 24.02 -3.85
CA LYS A 108 7.58 24.87 -3.60
C LYS A 108 7.31 25.26 -2.15
N LYS A 109 7.85 24.58 -1.13
CA LYS A 109 7.71 25.03 0.29
C LYS A 109 8.68 24.32 1.22
N SER A 110 9.57 25.08 1.87
CA SER A 110 10.29 24.66 3.08
C SER A 110 9.29 24.53 4.22
N HIS A 111 8.88 23.31 4.59
CA HIS A 111 8.17 23.05 5.84
C HIS A 111 8.51 21.66 6.40
N HIS A 112 8.69 21.64 7.71
CA HIS A 112 9.04 20.53 8.60
C HIS A 112 8.29 19.24 8.28
N MET A 113 9.03 18.16 7.90
CA MET A 113 8.48 16.83 7.69
C MET A 113 8.31 16.09 9.02
N ASN A 114 7.08 15.84 9.42
CA ASN A 114 6.74 14.76 10.34
C ASN A 114 6.49 13.50 9.54
N LEU A 115 7.42 12.54 9.56
CA LEU A 115 7.24 11.22 8.96
C LEU A 115 6.25 10.41 9.79
N SER A 116 5.05 10.25 9.31
CA SER A 116 4.12 9.25 9.83
C SER A 116 3.93 8.13 8.79
N THR A 117 4.52 6.97 9.07
CA THR A 117 4.31 5.76 8.28
C THR A 117 3.12 5.02 8.86
N SER A 118 2.06 4.85 8.08
CA SER A 118 0.87 4.11 8.48
C SER A 118 0.87 2.72 7.82
N LEU A 119 0.92 1.68 8.64
CA LEU A 119 0.86 0.28 8.21
C LEU A 119 -0.58 -0.22 8.30
N TYR A 120 -1.13 -0.68 7.20
CA TYR A 120 -2.45 -1.32 7.18
C TYR A 120 -2.32 -2.79 6.83
N LEU A 121 -2.65 -3.63 7.79
CA LEU A 121 -2.85 -5.06 7.59
C LEU A 121 -4.32 -5.28 7.22
N SER A 122 -4.58 -5.79 6.02
CA SER A 122 -5.93 -6.21 5.64
C SER A 122 -6.26 -7.55 6.27
N SER A 123 -6.75 -7.52 7.51
CA SER A 123 -7.51 -8.63 8.08
C SER A 123 -8.97 -8.18 8.20
N GLU A 124 -9.86 -8.97 7.65
CA GLU A 124 -11.30 -8.82 7.63
C GLU A 124 -11.91 -7.98 8.76
N VAL A 125 -12.59 -6.89 8.44
CA VAL A 125 -13.85 -6.50 9.10
C VAL A 125 -14.71 -5.73 8.11
N MET A 126 -15.87 -6.29 7.81
CA MET A 126 -16.97 -5.63 7.11
C MET A 126 -17.53 -4.47 7.95
N GLY A 127 -17.81 -3.36 7.31
CA GLY A 127 -18.56 -2.26 7.88
C GLY A 127 -18.78 -1.13 6.87
N ASN A 128 -19.94 -1.14 6.26
CA ASN A 128 -20.42 -0.18 5.27
C ASN A 128 -20.75 1.15 5.94
N GLN A 129 -20.12 2.25 5.54
CA GLN A 129 -20.75 3.60 5.61
C GLN A 129 -20.01 4.58 4.69
N SER A 130 -20.79 5.13 3.76
CA SER A 130 -20.39 6.19 2.83
C SER A 130 -20.46 7.55 3.53
N MET A 131 -19.36 8.30 3.50
CA MET A 131 -19.40 9.77 3.67
C MET A 131 -18.25 10.39 2.87
N SER A 132 -18.62 11.21 1.91
CA SER A 132 -17.73 12.01 1.08
C SER A 132 -17.37 13.31 1.78
N ALA A 133 -16.08 13.57 1.93
CA ALA A 133 -15.57 14.91 2.19
C ALA A 133 -14.32 15.16 1.34
N PRO A 134 -14.18 16.32 0.67
CA PRO A 134 -13.07 16.58 -0.23
C PRO A 134 -11.76 16.81 0.53
N CYS A 135 -10.66 16.31 -0.03
CA CYS A 135 -9.31 16.65 0.41
C CYS A 135 -9.06 18.15 0.22
N SER A 136 -8.72 18.83 1.32
CA SER A 136 -8.04 20.13 1.26
C SER A 136 -6.55 19.90 1.48
N CYS A 137 -5.78 20.14 0.46
CA CYS A 137 -4.33 20.27 0.57
C CYS A 137 -3.94 21.62 1.20
#